data_9e3fc49ba479db6df07b7546ca65eda7
#
_entry.id   9e3fc49ba479db6df07b7546ca65eda7
#
_cell.length_a   1.000
_cell.length_b   1.000
_cell.length_c   1.000
_cell.angle_alpha   90.00
_cell.angle_beta   90.00
_cell.angle_gamma   90.00
#
_symmetry.space_group_name_H-M   'P 1'
#
loop_
_entity.id
_entity.type
_entity.pdbx_description
1 polymer ?
#
loop_
_entity_poly.entity_id
_entity_poly.type
_entity_poly.pdbx_seq_one_letter_code
_entity_poly.pdbx_strand_id
1 'polypeptide(L)'
;MITELIQNEWLNEPWLVVIGGTVLAAITLFLLKFVIIYCLKKWTQRTDFVFDTLLVNSLSTPLTLCTMMVLVIIFGQLLNITGFMAEHPLPIAATAKAICIFALVLFLDHFLFGTVDYYSARSVVVSNSHSIIKGLIRCAIVCIGLLVLLGTLGISITPIIASLGITSLAVALALQPTLENF
;
A
#
# COMPACT_ATOMS: atom_id res chain seq x y z
N MET A 1 39.69 29.29 -1.16
CA MET A 1 39.65 28.28 -2.23
C MET A 1 38.54 27.25 -2.02
N ILE A 2 38.34 26.64 -0.82
CA ILE A 2 37.18 25.75 -0.55
C ILE A 2 35.87 26.52 -0.34
N THR A 3 35.94 27.72 0.24
CA THR A 3 34.80 28.62 0.45
C THR A 3 34.29 29.29 -0.83
N GLU A 4 35.13 29.48 -1.84
CA GLU A 4 34.76 30.02 -3.15
C GLU A 4 34.09 28.95 -4.06
N LEU A 5 34.38 27.65 -3.85
CA LEU A 5 33.73 26.57 -4.56
C LEU A 5 32.26 26.34 -4.10
N ILE A 6 31.91 26.82 -2.90
CA ILE A 6 30.55 26.74 -2.34
C ILE A 6 29.70 27.94 -2.78
N GLN A 7 30.31 29.00 -3.28
CA GLN A 7 29.67 30.21 -3.79
C GLN A 7 29.39 30.16 -5.31
N ASN A 8 29.37 28.96 -5.89
CA ASN A 8 28.92 28.76 -7.26
C ASN A 8 27.43 29.10 -7.34
N GLU A 9 27.08 30.10 -8.16
CA GLU A 9 25.72 30.57 -8.46
C GLU A 9 24.75 29.43 -8.82
N TRP A 10 25.27 28.30 -9.29
CA TRP A 10 24.54 27.09 -9.64
C TRP A 10 23.86 26.40 -8.45
N LEU A 11 24.38 26.52 -7.22
CA LEU A 11 23.78 25.94 -6.01
C LEU A 11 22.66 26.84 -5.42
N ASN A 12 22.57 28.09 -5.86
CA ASN A 12 21.52 29.01 -5.45
C ASN A 12 20.24 28.93 -6.31
N GLU A 13 20.27 28.14 -7.39
CA GLU A 13 19.08 27.90 -8.20
C GLU A 13 18.15 26.92 -7.47
N PRO A 14 16.94 27.37 -7.06
CA PRO A 14 16.05 26.58 -6.21
C PRO A 14 15.66 25.22 -6.82
N TRP A 15 15.61 25.14 -8.14
CA TRP A 15 15.28 23.88 -8.85
C TRP A 15 16.39 22.84 -8.76
N LEU A 16 17.68 23.21 -8.66
CA LEU A 16 18.80 22.28 -8.47
C LEU A 16 18.76 21.61 -7.10
N VAL A 17 18.39 22.39 -6.07
CA VAL A 17 18.23 21.88 -4.70
C VAL A 17 17.08 20.88 -4.64
N VAL A 18 15.96 21.16 -5.33
CA VAL A 18 14.81 20.25 -5.39
C VAL A 18 15.16 18.96 -6.12
N ILE A 19 15.77 19.04 -7.31
CA ILE A 19 16.12 17.87 -8.09
C ILE A 19 17.23 17.06 -7.39
N GLY A 20 18.30 17.72 -6.95
CA GLY A 20 19.40 17.06 -6.25
C GLY A 20 18.96 16.37 -4.95
N GLY A 21 18.15 17.09 -4.15
CA GLY A 21 17.60 16.56 -2.91
C GLY A 21 16.67 15.35 -3.12
N THR A 22 15.79 15.42 -4.13
CA THR A 22 14.88 14.31 -4.45
C THR A 22 15.60 13.09 -5.00
N VAL A 23 16.61 13.28 -5.86
CA VAL A 23 17.44 12.16 -6.39
C VAL A 23 18.23 11.50 -5.26
N LEU A 24 18.82 12.28 -4.38
CA LEU A 24 19.57 11.76 -3.24
C LEU A 24 18.66 11.01 -2.25
N ALA A 25 17.48 11.55 -1.97
CA ALA A 25 16.46 10.88 -1.18
C ALA A 25 15.96 9.58 -1.84
N ALA A 26 15.77 9.58 -3.16
CA ALA A 26 15.36 8.41 -3.91
C ALA A 26 16.42 7.27 -3.81
N ILE A 27 17.68 7.60 -4.00
CA ILE A 27 18.79 6.62 -3.91
C ILE A 27 18.85 6.05 -2.49
N THR A 28 18.81 6.90 -1.45
CA THR A 28 18.90 6.44 -0.05
C THR A 28 17.70 5.57 0.35
N LEU A 29 16.49 5.95 -0.03
CA LEU A 29 15.28 5.18 0.25
C LEU A 29 15.26 3.85 -0.50
N PHE A 30 15.73 3.83 -1.74
CA PHE A 30 15.79 2.60 -2.52
C PHE A 30 16.83 1.62 -1.96
N LEU A 31 17.99 2.12 -1.54
CA LEU A 31 19.01 1.31 -0.84
C LEU A 31 18.47 0.77 0.49
N LEU A 32 17.81 1.61 1.28
CA LEU A 32 17.23 1.21 2.56
C LEU A 32 16.17 0.11 2.36
N LYS A 33 15.27 0.27 1.38
CA LYS A 33 14.29 -0.75 0.98
C LYS A 33 14.99 -2.06 0.61
N PHE A 34 16.04 -2.02 -0.21
CA PHE A 34 16.77 -3.21 -0.64
C PHE A 34 17.40 -3.93 0.56
N VAL A 35 18.02 -3.19 1.49
CA VAL A 35 18.60 -3.73 2.72
C VAL A 35 17.53 -4.36 3.60
N ILE A 36 16.39 -3.70 3.80
CA ILE A 36 15.28 -4.22 4.61
C ILE A 36 14.76 -5.54 4.03
N ILE A 37 14.47 -5.60 2.72
CA ILE A 37 13.98 -6.82 2.06
C ILE A 37 15.03 -7.92 2.13
N TYR A 38 16.31 -7.59 1.94
CA TYR A 38 17.41 -8.55 2.03
C TYR A 38 17.53 -9.14 3.44
N CYS A 39 17.51 -8.30 4.48
CA CYS A 39 17.56 -8.71 5.87
C CYS A 39 16.35 -9.60 6.24
N LEU A 40 15.14 -9.20 5.84
CA LEU A 40 13.93 -9.96 6.08
C LEU A 40 13.98 -11.34 5.39
N LYS A 41 14.38 -11.40 4.12
CA LYS A 41 14.55 -12.67 3.39
C LYS A 41 15.59 -13.57 4.04
N LYS A 42 16.72 -13.01 4.48
CA LYS A 42 17.77 -13.77 5.16
C LYS A 42 17.31 -14.28 6.53
N TRP A 43 16.47 -13.54 7.22
CA TRP A 43 15.91 -13.95 8.52
C TRP A 43 14.88 -15.06 8.35
N THR A 44 14.00 -14.92 7.37
CA THR A 44 12.96 -15.91 7.03
C THR A 44 13.54 -17.26 6.59
N GLN A 45 14.72 -17.27 5.93
CA GLN A 45 15.42 -18.52 5.56
C GLN A 45 15.92 -19.33 6.75
N ARG A 46 15.94 -18.75 7.95
CA ARG A 46 16.33 -19.45 9.20
C ARG A 46 15.14 -20.04 9.96
N THR A 47 13.92 -19.71 9.54
CA THR A 47 12.68 -20.13 10.19
C THR A 47 11.91 -21.01 9.22
N ASP A 48 11.56 -22.23 9.62
CA ASP A 48 10.78 -23.19 8.81
C ASP A 48 9.29 -22.82 8.70
N PHE A 49 8.91 -21.61 9.14
CA PHE A 49 7.53 -21.12 9.08
C PHE A 49 7.19 -20.55 7.71
N VAL A 50 6.27 -21.21 7.01
CA VAL A 50 5.80 -20.83 5.67
C VAL A 50 5.14 -19.44 5.66
N PHE A 51 4.49 -19.05 6.76
CA PHE A 51 3.87 -17.72 6.89
C PHE A 51 4.90 -16.60 6.82
N ASP A 52 6.11 -16.78 7.32
CA ASP A 52 7.18 -15.79 7.27
C ASP A 52 7.57 -15.50 5.81
N THR A 53 7.66 -16.54 4.99
CA THR A 53 7.99 -16.42 3.56
C THR A 53 6.85 -15.71 2.81
N LEU A 54 5.60 -16.03 3.11
CA LEU A 54 4.42 -15.36 2.52
C LEU A 54 4.36 -13.88 2.92
N LEU A 55 4.59 -13.57 4.19
CA LEU A 55 4.66 -12.18 4.68
C LEU A 55 5.73 -11.37 3.96
N VAL A 56 6.95 -11.89 3.88
CA VAL A 56 8.08 -11.17 3.27
C VAL A 56 7.85 -10.96 1.77
N ASN A 57 7.30 -11.95 1.06
CA ASN A 57 6.98 -11.81 -0.35
C ASN A 57 5.85 -10.80 -0.59
N SER A 58 4.83 -10.80 0.27
CA SER A 58 3.71 -9.86 0.19
C SER A 58 4.11 -8.42 0.54
N LEU A 59 5.14 -8.24 1.38
CA LEU A 59 5.62 -6.95 1.84
C LEU A 59 6.38 -6.17 0.77
N SER A 60 6.91 -6.83 -0.25
CA SER A 60 7.75 -6.19 -1.28
C SER A 60 7.02 -5.10 -2.07
N THR A 61 5.75 -5.34 -2.42
CA THR A 61 4.90 -4.40 -3.18
C THR A 61 4.48 -3.18 -2.35
N PRO A 62 3.90 -3.34 -1.13
CA PRO A 62 3.53 -2.19 -0.31
C PRO A 62 4.76 -1.38 0.14
N LEU A 63 5.90 -2.02 0.36
CA LEU A 63 7.13 -1.32 0.71
C LEU A 63 7.59 -0.40 -0.45
N THR A 64 7.37 -0.80 -1.70
CA THR A 64 7.65 0.05 -2.87
C THR A 64 6.73 1.27 -2.89
N LEU A 65 5.44 1.08 -2.59
CA LEU A 65 4.48 2.19 -2.52
C LEU A 65 4.79 3.13 -1.35
N CYS A 66 5.17 2.59 -0.19
CA CYS A 66 5.61 3.42 0.94
C CYS A 66 6.87 4.24 0.59
N THR A 67 7.84 3.66 -0.11
CA THR A 67 9.03 4.43 -0.57
C THR A 67 8.65 5.52 -1.56
N MET A 68 7.73 5.24 -2.51
CA MET A 68 7.19 6.25 -3.43
C MET A 68 6.42 7.36 -2.69
N MET A 69 5.63 6.99 -1.67
CA MET A 69 4.92 7.96 -0.83
C MET A 69 5.89 8.91 -0.13
N VAL A 70 6.93 8.38 0.50
CA VAL A 70 7.94 9.18 1.19
C VAL A 70 8.65 10.11 0.20
N LEU A 71 8.96 9.63 -1.02
CA LEU A 71 9.54 10.47 -2.07
C LEU A 71 8.62 11.63 -2.48
N VAL A 72 7.32 11.37 -2.66
CA VAL A 72 6.34 12.41 -2.98
C VAL A 72 6.25 13.45 -1.86
N ILE A 73 6.30 13.02 -0.59
CA ILE A 73 6.29 13.92 0.56
C ILE A 73 7.57 14.77 0.57
N ILE A 74 8.75 14.17 0.40
CA ILE A 74 10.03 14.89 0.37
C ILE A 74 10.04 15.90 -0.79
N PHE A 75 9.60 15.48 -1.98
CA PHE A 75 9.52 16.36 -3.14
C PHE A 75 8.59 17.55 -2.89
N GLY A 76 7.38 17.31 -2.35
CA GLY A 76 6.44 18.38 -2.00
C GLY A 76 6.98 19.32 -0.92
N GLN A 77 7.70 18.79 0.07
CA GLN A 77 8.36 19.61 1.10
C GLN A 77 9.46 20.48 0.52
N LEU A 78 10.30 19.96 -0.36
CA LEU A 78 11.37 20.69 -1.03
C LEU A 78 10.80 21.82 -1.92
N LEU A 79 9.72 21.54 -2.66
CA LEU A 79 9.03 22.56 -3.46
C LEU A 79 8.46 23.69 -2.58
N ASN A 80 7.98 23.35 -1.39
CA ASN A 80 7.42 24.35 -0.46
C ASN A 80 8.51 25.22 0.16
N ILE A 81 9.66 24.62 0.53
CA ILE A 81 10.82 25.34 1.09
C ILE A 81 11.44 26.30 0.07
N THR A 82 11.47 25.93 -1.22
CA THR A 82 12.01 26.74 -2.30
C THR A 82 11.04 27.85 -2.78
N GLY A 83 9.83 27.92 -2.20
CA GLY A 83 8.83 28.94 -2.52
C GLY A 83 8.12 28.73 -3.86
N PHE A 84 8.41 27.64 -4.57
CA PHE A 84 7.86 27.36 -5.90
C PHE A 84 6.33 27.13 -5.90
N MET A 85 5.74 26.76 -4.73
CA MET A 85 4.31 26.47 -4.54
C MET A 85 3.69 27.27 -3.37
N ALA A 86 4.16 28.48 -3.11
CA ALA A 86 3.67 29.30 -2.01
C ALA A 86 2.16 29.64 -2.13
N GLU A 87 1.65 29.72 -3.36
CA GLU A 87 0.24 30.07 -3.63
C GLU A 87 -0.72 28.88 -3.61
N HIS A 88 -0.23 27.65 -3.85
CA HIS A 88 -1.07 26.44 -3.90
C HIS A 88 -0.37 25.27 -3.18
N PRO A 89 -0.47 25.16 -1.86
CA PRO A 89 0.12 24.05 -1.12
C PRO A 89 -0.52 22.73 -1.54
N LEU A 90 0.31 21.77 -1.98
CA LEU A 90 -0.17 20.42 -2.31
C LEU A 90 -0.80 19.78 -1.06
N PRO A 91 -1.94 19.09 -1.19
CA PRO A 91 -2.57 18.38 -0.06
C PRO A 91 -1.78 17.10 0.31
N ILE A 92 -0.52 17.30 0.73
CA ILE A 92 0.45 16.22 1.00
C ILE A 92 -0.12 15.21 2.02
N ALA A 93 -0.84 15.72 3.04
CA ALA A 93 -1.42 14.84 4.06
C ALA A 93 -2.53 13.93 3.52
N ALA A 94 -3.36 14.42 2.60
CA ALA A 94 -4.43 13.63 1.98
C ALA A 94 -3.85 12.60 1.01
N THR A 95 -2.89 13.00 0.18
CA THR A 95 -2.21 12.08 -0.75
C THR A 95 -1.43 11.01 -0.01
N ALA A 96 -0.73 11.35 1.08
CA ALA A 96 -0.03 10.40 1.92
C ALA A 96 -0.97 9.36 2.54
N LYS A 97 -2.12 9.79 3.07
CA LYS A 97 -3.14 8.88 3.62
C LYS A 97 -3.68 7.94 2.55
N ALA A 98 -4.02 8.47 1.37
CA ALA A 98 -4.55 7.66 0.26
C ALA A 98 -3.55 6.58 -0.19
N ILE A 99 -2.27 6.93 -0.36
CA ILE A 99 -1.22 5.98 -0.75
C ILE A 99 -0.99 4.93 0.34
N CYS A 100 -1.03 5.33 1.63
CA CYS A 100 -0.88 4.40 2.75
C CYS A 100 -2.00 3.36 2.77
N ILE A 101 -3.26 3.78 2.57
CA ILE A 101 -4.41 2.88 2.49
C ILE A 101 -4.28 1.95 1.29
N PHE A 102 -3.90 2.49 0.14
CA PHE A 102 -3.71 1.69 -1.07
C PHE A 102 -2.59 0.65 -0.91
N ALA A 103 -1.49 1.02 -0.25
CA ALA A 103 -0.41 0.09 0.09
C ALA A 103 -0.89 -1.03 1.03
N LEU A 104 -1.72 -0.68 2.03
CA LEU A 104 -2.32 -1.66 2.95
C LEU A 104 -3.26 -2.63 2.22
N VAL A 105 -4.10 -2.13 1.31
CA VAL A 105 -5.01 -2.96 0.50
C VAL A 105 -4.22 -3.95 -0.35
N LEU A 106 -3.17 -3.49 -1.03
CA LEU A 106 -2.31 -4.36 -1.83
C LEU A 106 -1.53 -5.38 -0.97
N PHE A 107 -1.12 -4.99 0.22
CA PHE A 107 -0.50 -5.93 1.16
C PHE A 107 -1.46 -7.05 1.54
N LEU A 108 -2.69 -6.71 1.93
CA LEU A 108 -3.71 -7.68 2.29
C LEU A 108 -4.08 -8.58 1.11
N ASP A 109 -4.21 -8.02 -0.11
CA ASP A 109 -4.49 -8.79 -1.33
C ASP A 109 -3.41 -9.85 -1.57
N HIS A 110 -2.15 -9.45 -1.60
CA HIS A 110 -1.04 -10.37 -1.83
C HIS A 110 -0.87 -11.40 -0.70
N PHE A 111 -1.01 -10.97 0.54
CA PHE A 111 -0.88 -11.85 1.70
C PHE A 111 -1.98 -12.92 1.75
N LEU A 112 -3.24 -12.51 1.58
CA LEU A 112 -4.36 -13.44 1.60
C LEU A 112 -4.35 -14.39 0.41
N PHE A 113 -3.96 -13.91 -0.78
CA PHE A 113 -3.81 -14.77 -1.94
C PHE A 113 -2.69 -15.79 -1.77
N GLY A 114 -1.53 -15.36 -1.26
CA GLY A 114 -0.45 -16.29 -0.95
C GLY A 114 -0.87 -17.37 0.04
N THR A 115 -1.68 -17.00 1.04
CA THR A 115 -2.24 -17.94 2.01
C THR A 115 -3.21 -18.94 1.36
N VAL A 116 -4.12 -18.46 0.52
CA VAL A 116 -5.06 -19.33 -0.22
C VAL A 116 -4.30 -20.28 -1.16
N ASP A 117 -3.28 -19.81 -1.88
CA ASP A 117 -2.46 -20.66 -2.75
C ASP A 117 -1.74 -21.76 -1.96
N TYR A 118 -1.19 -21.42 -0.79
CA TYR A 118 -0.54 -22.39 0.07
C TYR A 118 -1.48 -23.49 0.56
N TYR A 119 -2.70 -23.12 1.00
CA TYR A 119 -3.68 -24.10 1.46
C TYR A 119 -4.32 -24.90 0.32
N SER A 120 -4.51 -24.29 -0.86
CA SER A 120 -5.06 -24.97 -2.02
C SER A 120 -4.15 -26.10 -2.53
N ALA A 121 -2.83 -25.95 -2.38
CA ALA A 121 -1.87 -27.00 -2.74
C ALA A 121 -1.94 -28.23 -1.80
N ARG A 122 -2.57 -28.11 -0.62
CA ARG A 122 -2.64 -29.16 0.39
C ARG A 122 -4.03 -29.76 0.61
N SER A 123 -5.07 -29.14 0.07
CA SER A 123 -6.46 -29.55 0.27
C SER A 123 -7.22 -29.61 -1.05
N VAL A 124 -7.78 -30.75 -1.37
CA VAL A 124 -8.58 -30.96 -2.60
C VAL A 124 -9.84 -30.09 -2.60
N VAL A 125 -10.44 -29.86 -1.43
CA VAL A 125 -11.64 -29.01 -1.30
C VAL A 125 -11.32 -27.56 -1.64
N VAL A 126 -10.21 -27.04 -1.12
CA VAL A 126 -9.76 -25.67 -1.40
C VAL A 126 -9.31 -25.54 -2.86
N SER A 127 -8.70 -26.57 -3.43
CA SER A 127 -8.27 -26.59 -4.83
C SER A 127 -9.45 -26.47 -5.78
N ASN A 128 -10.56 -27.18 -5.55
CA ASN A 128 -11.75 -27.11 -6.40
C ASN A 128 -12.49 -25.76 -6.33
N SER A 129 -12.44 -25.09 -5.18
CA SER A 129 -13.11 -23.81 -4.94
C SER A 129 -12.16 -22.59 -5.01
N HIS A 130 -10.91 -22.80 -5.40
CA HIS A 130 -9.82 -21.81 -5.34
C HIS A 130 -10.18 -20.48 -6.02
N SER A 131 -10.74 -20.51 -7.24
CA SER A 131 -11.09 -19.29 -7.99
C SER A 131 -12.21 -18.49 -7.33
N ILE A 132 -13.20 -19.19 -6.76
CA ILE A 132 -14.33 -18.54 -6.08
C ILE A 132 -13.87 -17.90 -4.78
N ILE A 133 -13.09 -18.63 -3.98
CA ILE A 133 -12.53 -18.13 -2.72
C ILE A 133 -11.67 -16.88 -2.96
N LYS A 134 -10.78 -16.93 -3.94
CA LYS A 134 -9.96 -15.77 -4.32
C LYS A 134 -10.80 -14.59 -4.77
N GLY A 135 -11.84 -14.83 -5.58
CA GLY A 135 -12.74 -13.79 -6.04
C GLY A 135 -13.47 -13.11 -4.89
N LEU A 136 -13.99 -13.88 -3.93
CA LEU A 136 -14.66 -13.35 -2.74
C LEU A 136 -13.72 -12.53 -1.85
N ILE A 137 -12.52 -13.06 -1.59
CA ILE A 137 -11.51 -12.36 -0.79
C ILE A 137 -11.13 -11.03 -1.45
N ARG A 138 -10.86 -11.03 -2.76
CA ARG A 138 -10.53 -9.81 -3.50
C ARG A 138 -11.65 -8.79 -3.46
N CYS A 139 -12.89 -9.23 -3.67
CA CYS A 139 -14.05 -8.36 -3.60
C CYS A 139 -14.16 -7.70 -2.20
N ALA A 140 -14.02 -8.49 -1.13
CA ALA A 140 -14.07 -7.98 0.24
C ALA A 140 -12.95 -6.97 0.52
N ILE A 141 -11.70 -7.28 0.14
CA ILE A 141 -10.55 -6.40 0.34
C ILE A 141 -10.74 -5.07 -0.40
N VAL A 142 -11.16 -5.12 -1.67
CA VAL A 142 -11.38 -3.92 -2.48
C VAL A 142 -12.53 -3.08 -1.92
N CYS A 143 -13.64 -3.71 -1.52
CA CYS A 143 -14.76 -3.00 -0.90
C CYS A 143 -14.35 -2.30 0.40
N ILE A 144 -13.67 -3.01 1.30
CA ILE A 144 -13.21 -2.43 2.57
C ILE A 144 -12.18 -1.32 2.31
N GLY A 145 -11.22 -1.54 1.43
CA GLY A 145 -10.21 -0.56 1.06
C GLY A 145 -10.83 0.72 0.48
N LEU A 146 -11.83 0.56 -0.39
CA LEU A 146 -12.56 1.69 -0.96
C LEU A 146 -13.32 2.47 0.10
N LEU A 147 -14.02 1.78 1.02
CA LEU A 147 -14.72 2.43 2.13
C LEU A 147 -13.78 3.23 3.02
N VAL A 148 -12.63 2.65 3.39
CA VAL A 148 -11.62 3.35 4.20
C VAL A 148 -11.07 4.56 3.46
N LEU A 149 -10.79 4.42 2.15
CA LEU A 149 -10.33 5.53 1.31
C LEU A 149 -11.36 6.67 1.26
N LEU A 150 -12.62 6.37 0.98
CA LEU A 150 -13.70 7.36 0.94
C LEU A 150 -13.86 8.07 2.29
N GLY A 151 -13.82 7.30 3.40
CA GLY A 151 -13.88 7.86 4.75
C GLY A 151 -12.73 8.82 5.06
N THR A 152 -11.52 8.51 4.60
CA THR A 152 -10.35 9.40 4.81
C THR A 152 -10.40 10.65 3.94
N LEU A 153 -11.12 10.61 2.82
CA LEU A 153 -11.40 11.78 1.97
C LEU A 153 -12.57 12.63 2.50
N GLY A 154 -13.15 12.26 3.66
CA GLY A 154 -14.26 12.99 4.26
C GLY A 154 -15.62 12.67 3.65
N ILE A 155 -15.71 11.66 2.78
CA ILE A 155 -16.99 11.22 2.20
C ILE A 155 -17.70 10.34 3.20
N SER A 156 -18.98 10.61 3.45
CA SER A 156 -19.81 9.81 4.36
C SER A 156 -20.00 8.39 3.82
N ILE A 157 -19.47 7.41 4.55
CA ILE A 157 -19.57 5.97 4.20
C ILE A 157 -20.82 5.30 4.78
N THR A 158 -21.54 5.98 5.67
CA THR A 158 -22.73 5.45 6.36
C THR A 158 -23.81 4.94 5.39
N PRO A 159 -24.19 5.67 4.31
CA PRO A 159 -25.18 5.16 3.35
C PRO A 159 -24.72 3.90 2.62
N ILE A 160 -23.42 3.82 2.34
CA ILE A 160 -22.82 2.67 1.64
C ILE A 160 -22.84 1.44 2.55
N ILE A 161 -22.44 1.59 3.81
CA ILE A 161 -22.50 0.50 4.80
C ILE A 161 -23.93 0.04 5.03
N ALA A 162 -24.89 0.97 5.13
CA ALA A 162 -26.30 0.64 5.29
C ALA A 162 -26.84 -0.17 4.09
N SER A 163 -26.52 0.23 2.86
CA SER A 163 -26.92 -0.51 1.65
C SER A 163 -26.29 -1.89 1.57
N LEU A 164 -25.01 -2.03 1.95
CA LEU A 164 -24.32 -3.32 2.05
C LEU A 164 -24.96 -4.23 3.10
N GLY A 165 -25.39 -3.67 4.24
CA GLY A 165 -26.12 -4.40 5.28
C GLY A 165 -27.44 -4.96 4.79
N ILE A 166 -28.25 -4.15 4.09
CA ILE A 166 -29.52 -4.58 3.49
C ILE A 166 -29.29 -5.66 2.43
N THR A 167 -28.29 -5.47 1.56
CA THR A 167 -27.92 -6.44 0.53
C THR A 167 -27.49 -7.77 1.15
N SER A 168 -26.68 -7.72 2.22
CA SER A 168 -26.22 -8.91 2.93
C SER A 168 -27.38 -9.69 3.55
N LEU A 169 -28.37 -8.96 4.13
CA LEU A 169 -29.58 -9.57 4.66
C LEU A 169 -30.41 -10.24 3.55
N ALA A 170 -30.58 -9.57 2.41
CA ALA A 170 -31.31 -10.13 1.28
C ALA A 170 -30.63 -11.40 0.74
N VAL A 171 -29.29 -11.42 0.64
CA VAL A 171 -28.52 -12.60 0.23
C VAL A 171 -28.67 -13.73 1.27
N ALA A 172 -28.61 -13.42 2.57
CA ALA A 172 -28.79 -14.40 3.63
C ALA A 172 -30.17 -15.07 3.57
N LEU A 173 -31.23 -14.28 3.37
CA LEU A 173 -32.60 -14.82 3.22
C LEU A 173 -32.74 -15.67 1.94
N ALA A 174 -32.11 -15.26 0.83
CA ALA A 174 -32.14 -16.04 -0.41
C ALA A 174 -31.41 -17.38 -0.29
N LEU A 175 -30.37 -17.46 0.54
CA LEU A 175 -29.60 -18.67 0.79
C LEU A 175 -30.14 -19.53 1.92
N GLN A 176 -31.11 -19.03 2.69
CA GLN A 176 -31.67 -19.74 3.86
C GLN A 176 -32.09 -21.17 3.53
N PRO A 177 -32.90 -21.45 2.47
CA PRO A 177 -33.32 -22.84 2.19
C PRO A 177 -32.17 -23.76 1.84
N THR A 178 -31.10 -23.23 1.26
CA THR A 178 -29.88 -23.99 0.94
C THR A 178 -29.09 -24.35 2.18
N LEU A 179 -28.99 -23.40 3.14
CA LEU A 179 -28.27 -23.61 4.39
C LEU A 179 -29.03 -24.50 5.38
N GLU A 180 -30.37 -24.51 5.34
CA GLU A 180 -31.19 -25.40 6.17
C GLU A 180 -31.09 -26.88 5.74
N ASN A 181 -30.72 -27.13 4.48
CA ASN A 181 -30.58 -28.48 3.94
C ASN A 181 -29.15 -29.05 4.03
N PHE A 182 -28.21 -28.31 4.64
CA PHE A 182 -26.83 -28.74 4.89
C PHE A 182 -26.65 -29.19 6.34
#